data_f1dd0c1a004af23bcc0ea1f5516b3226
#
_entry.id   f1dd0c1a004af23bcc0ea1f5516b3226
#
_cell.length_a   1.000
_cell.length_b   1.000
_cell.length_c   1.000
_cell.angle_alpha   90.00
_cell.angle_beta   90.00
_cell.angle_gamma   90.00
#
_symmetry.space_group_name_H-M   'P 1'
#
loop_
_entity.id
_entity.type
_entity.pdbx_description
1 polymer ?
#
loop_
_entity_poly.entity_id
_entity_poly.type
_entity_poly.pdbx_seq_one_letter_code
_entity_poly.pdbx_strand_id
1 'polypeptide(L)'
;MAHESTGAIYAAAGANLAIAAAKFVGGALTGSTAMLAEGVHSVVDTANQVLLLVGMKRAGRPADARHPFGYGREIYFYAFVVALMIFLGGGLFAVYEGIERVRHPSPDADAHLFGYTMPGIWVNVAILGFAIVAEGVSWIVAMRQFWTEKGKSSAMRAIRRSKDPTLFTILAEDTAALIGLLIAFAGVVLAHWLEMPSLDGWASVGIGLVLVGMAVFLLIETHGLLFAEAADPAVVAAIAELVRAEPGVLHLNEVLTQHLGPSDILVNVSIDMADDLSAGEVESLVTRLDRAVKQRSPDVTRVFIEIQTQADH
;
A
#
# COMPACT_ATOMS: atom_id res chain seq x y z
N MET A 1 4.71 3.07 20.19
CA MET A 1 4.61 3.35 18.76
C MET A 1 3.27 2.91 18.11
N ALA A 2 2.68 1.77 18.43
CA ALA A 2 1.38 1.36 17.82
C ALA A 2 0.15 2.18 18.24
N HIS A 3 0.16 2.85 19.39
CA HIS A 3 -0.99 3.63 19.88
C HIS A 3 -1.06 5.06 19.31
N GLU A 4 0.07 5.67 18.97
CA GLU A 4 0.10 7.02 18.37
C GLU A 4 -0.34 7.00 16.90
N SER A 5 -0.02 5.92 16.19
CA SER A 5 -0.45 5.74 14.79
C SER A 5 -1.97 5.57 14.63
N THR A 6 -2.64 4.90 15.57
CA THR A 6 -4.08 4.61 15.48
C THR A 6 -4.93 5.88 15.58
N GLY A 7 -4.58 6.83 16.46
CA GLY A 7 -5.27 8.12 16.57
C GLY A 7 -5.15 8.98 15.32
N ALA A 8 -3.97 9.01 14.72
CA ALA A 8 -3.72 9.72 13.46
C ALA A 8 -4.53 9.14 12.30
N ILE A 9 -4.65 7.81 12.21
CA ILE A 9 -5.44 7.14 11.16
C ILE A 9 -6.93 7.45 11.32
N TYR A 10 -7.48 7.44 12.54
CA TYR A 10 -8.89 7.84 12.76
C TYR A 10 -9.14 9.31 12.44
N ALA A 11 -8.21 10.20 12.74
CA ALA A 11 -8.31 11.62 12.38
C ALA A 11 -8.27 11.81 10.86
N ALA A 12 -7.38 11.10 10.16
CA ALA A 12 -7.29 11.11 8.69
C ALA A 12 -8.57 10.56 8.05
N ALA A 13 -9.10 9.42 8.53
CA ALA A 13 -10.35 8.84 8.05
C ALA A 13 -11.54 9.79 8.25
N GLY A 14 -11.62 10.47 9.40
CA GLY A 14 -12.65 11.48 9.68
C GLY A 14 -12.54 12.70 8.76
N ALA A 15 -11.33 13.17 8.49
CA ALA A 15 -11.08 14.27 7.56
C ALA A 15 -11.46 13.88 6.11
N ASN A 16 -11.06 12.69 5.65
CA ASN A 16 -11.42 12.19 4.31
C ASN A 16 -12.92 12.02 4.13
N LEU A 17 -13.62 11.54 5.17
CA LEU A 17 -15.08 11.44 5.13
C LEU A 17 -15.77 12.82 5.02
N ALA A 18 -15.25 13.83 5.73
CA ALA A 18 -15.77 15.19 5.64
C ALA A 18 -15.50 15.80 4.25
N ILE A 19 -14.30 15.55 3.67
CA ILE A 19 -13.95 15.96 2.31
C ILE A 19 -14.85 15.26 1.30
N ALA A 20 -15.09 13.95 1.44
CA ALA A 20 -16.01 13.19 0.59
C ALA A 20 -17.41 13.79 0.59
N ALA A 21 -17.95 14.09 1.79
CA ALA A 21 -19.27 14.72 1.92
C ALA A 21 -19.32 16.08 1.20
N ALA A 22 -18.30 16.93 1.35
CA ALA A 22 -18.21 18.22 0.67
C ALA A 22 -18.16 18.07 -0.86
N LYS A 23 -17.36 17.10 -1.37
CA LYS A 23 -17.26 16.79 -2.82
C LYS A 23 -18.59 16.29 -3.38
N PHE A 24 -19.31 15.39 -2.68
CA PHE A 24 -20.63 14.93 -3.10
C PHE A 24 -21.68 16.06 -3.10
N VAL A 25 -21.68 16.90 -2.07
CA VAL A 25 -22.56 18.07 -2.04
C VAL A 25 -22.25 19.01 -3.19
N GLY A 26 -20.99 19.31 -3.45
CA GLY A 26 -20.55 20.13 -4.58
C GLY A 26 -20.98 19.53 -5.92
N GLY A 27 -20.67 18.24 -6.16
CA GLY A 27 -21.05 17.54 -7.38
C GLY A 27 -22.56 17.48 -7.60
N ALA A 28 -23.35 17.22 -6.53
CA ALA A 28 -24.81 17.19 -6.62
C ALA A 28 -25.43 18.57 -6.89
N LEU A 29 -24.83 19.64 -6.37
CA LEU A 29 -25.31 21.01 -6.58
C LEU A 29 -24.95 21.57 -7.96
N THR A 30 -23.79 21.18 -8.50
CA THR A 30 -23.24 21.74 -9.75
C THR A 30 -23.38 20.80 -10.93
N GLY A 31 -23.63 19.50 -10.69
CA GLY A 31 -23.67 18.46 -11.71
C GLY A 31 -22.28 18.07 -12.24
N SER A 32 -21.17 18.49 -11.59
CA SER A 32 -19.82 18.12 -12.02
C SER A 32 -19.53 16.64 -11.76
N THR A 33 -19.23 15.91 -12.82
CA THR A 33 -18.84 14.48 -12.72
C THR A 33 -17.44 14.32 -12.17
N ALA A 34 -16.52 15.25 -12.39
CA ALA A 34 -15.20 15.26 -11.78
C ALA A 34 -15.32 15.38 -10.25
N MET A 35 -16.21 16.23 -9.73
CA MET A 35 -16.50 16.33 -8.29
C MET A 35 -17.09 15.04 -7.74
N LEU A 36 -18.01 14.39 -8.47
CA LEU A 36 -18.58 13.10 -8.06
C LEU A 36 -17.54 11.99 -8.05
N ALA A 37 -16.69 11.89 -9.09
CA ALA A 37 -15.59 10.93 -9.16
C ALA A 37 -14.62 11.09 -7.98
N GLU A 38 -14.26 12.33 -7.66
CA GLU A 38 -13.41 12.66 -6.51
C GLU A 38 -14.10 12.37 -5.17
N GLY A 39 -15.42 12.54 -5.08
CA GLY A 39 -16.22 12.17 -3.91
C GLY A 39 -16.18 10.65 -3.66
N VAL A 40 -16.40 9.86 -4.71
CA VAL A 40 -16.32 8.38 -4.65
C VAL A 40 -14.91 7.96 -4.26
N HIS A 41 -13.87 8.55 -4.84
CA HIS A 41 -12.48 8.29 -4.49
C HIS A 41 -12.23 8.48 -2.98
N SER A 42 -12.64 9.62 -2.41
CA SER A 42 -12.47 9.91 -0.98
C SER A 42 -13.23 8.93 -0.05
N VAL A 43 -14.39 8.39 -0.48
CA VAL A 43 -15.08 7.30 0.25
C VAL A 43 -14.30 6.00 0.18
N VAL A 44 -13.77 5.66 -1.00
CA VAL A 44 -12.93 4.46 -1.19
C VAL A 44 -11.69 4.56 -0.32
N ASP A 45 -11.02 5.72 -0.26
CA ASP A 45 -9.83 5.93 0.59
C ASP A 45 -10.15 5.73 2.08
N THR A 46 -11.31 6.27 2.54
CA THR A 46 -11.76 6.03 3.91
C THR A 46 -11.98 4.54 4.18
N ALA A 47 -12.61 3.82 3.25
CA ALA A 47 -12.82 2.37 3.38
C ALA A 47 -11.49 1.59 3.34
N ASN A 48 -10.54 2.02 2.52
CA ASN A 48 -9.20 1.45 2.43
C ASN A 48 -8.44 1.59 3.75
N GLN A 49 -8.48 2.76 4.37
CA GLN A 49 -7.87 2.98 5.68
C GLN A 49 -8.46 2.06 6.76
N VAL A 50 -9.78 1.86 6.76
CA VAL A 50 -10.45 0.92 7.68
C VAL A 50 -10.01 -0.52 7.40
N LEU A 51 -9.91 -0.93 6.12
CA LEU A 51 -9.45 -2.27 5.74
C LEU A 51 -8.00 -2.52 6.15
N LEU A 52 -7.11 -1.56 5.94
CA LEU A 52 -5.72 -1.67 6.39
C LEU A 52 -5.63 -1.80 7.92
N LEU A 53 -6.41 -1.03 8.69
CA LEU A 53 -6.49 -1.17 10.14
C LEU A 53 -6.97 -2.56 10.58
N VAL A 54 -7.98 -3.10 9.90
CA VAL A 54 -8.46 -4.47 10.14
C VAL A 54 -7.36 -5.48 9.81
N GLY A 55 -6.65 -5.30 8.69
CA GLY A 55 -5.52 -6.12 8.28
C GLY A 55 -4.40 -6.13 9.32
N MET A 56 -3.96 -4.96 9.77
CA MET A 56 -2.96 -4.82 10.84
C MET A 56 -3.38 -5.51 12.13
N LYS A 57 -4.64 -5.30 12.57
CA LYS A 57 -5.17 -5.94 13.78
C LYS A 57 -5.22 -7.47 13.65
N ARG A 58 -5.58 -7.98 12.49
CA ARG A 58 -5.62 -9.43 12.22
C ARG A 58 -4.23 -10.02 12.10
N ALA A 59 -3.32 -9.36 11.40
CA ALA A 59 -1.93 -9.79 11.28
C ALA A 59 -1.22 -9.90 12.63
N GLY A 60 -1.57 -9.06 13.61
CA GLY A 60 -1.03 -9.09 14.96
C GLY A 60 -1.58 -10.22 15.86
N ARG A 61 -2.44 -11.11 15.38
CA ARG A 61 -2.94 -12.25 16.18
C ARG A 61 -1.83 -13.27 16.38
N PRO A 62 -1.75 -13.87 17.60
CA PRO A 62 -0.80 -14.95 17.85
C PRO A 62 -1.13 -16.19 17.02
N ALA A 63 -0.12 -17.01 16.80
CA ALA A 63 -0.27 -18.33 16.17
C ALA A 63 -1.24 -19.23 16.96
N ASP A 64 -1.99 -20.04 16.24
CA ASP A 64 -2.89 -21.04 16.79
C ASP A 64 -2.80 -22.38 16.00
N ALA A 65 -3.62 -23.37 16.37
CA ALA A 65 -3.59 -24.69 15.74
C ALA A 65 -3.96 -24.66 14.24
N ARG A 66 -4.72 -23.65 13.78
CA ARG A 66 -5.09 -23.49 12.37
C ARG A 66 -4.05 -22.72 11.59
N HIS A 67 -3.37 -21.79 12.24
CA HIS A 67 -2.34 -20.92 11.67
C HIS A 67 -1.07 -21.02 12.52
N PRO A 68 -0.32 -22.12 12.44
CA PRO A 68 0.82 -22.39 13.31
C PRO A 68 1.97 -21.39 13.10
N PHE A 69 2.01 -20.72 11.94
CA PHE A 69 2.97 -19.65 11.64
C PHE A 69 2.44 -18.25 11.94
N GLY A 70 1.24 -18.11 12.53
CA GLY A 70 0.61 -16.83 12.82
C GLY A 70 -0.21 -16.29 11.65
N TYR A 71 -0.65 -15.05 11.80
CA TYR A 71 -1.54 -14.37 10.86
C TYR A 71 -0.86 -13.21 10.11
N GLY A 72 0.45 -13.09 10.18
CA GLY A 72 1.20 -11.94 9.63
C GLY A 72 0.90 -11.64 8.16
N ARG A 73 0.55 -12.66 7.35
CA ARG A 73 0.18 -12.51 5.94
C ARG A 73 -1.18 -11.86 5.70
N GLU A 74 -2.05 -11.76 6.71
CA GLU A 74 -3.34 -11.11 6.54
C GLU A 74 -3.20 -9.66 6.06
N ILE A 75 -2.13 -8.95 6.45
CA ILE A 75 -1.91 -7.58 5.99
C ILE A 75 -1.74 -7.49 4.47
N TYR A 76 -1.09 -8.48 3.86
CA TYR A 76 -0.91 -8.54 2.41
C TYR A 76 -2.23 -8.78 1.68
N PHE A 77 -3.09 -9.66 2.23
CA PHE A 77 -4.43 -9.88 1.70
C PHE A 77 -5.28 -8.61 1.75
N TYR A 78 -5.28 -7.89 2.88
CA TYR A 78 -6.03 -6.64 3.00
C TYR A 78 -5.50 -5.55 2.08
N ALA A 79 -4.18 -5.42 1.93
CA ALA A 79 -3.59 -4.49 0.97
C ALA A 79 -3.96 -4.83 -0.49
N PHE A 80 -4.03 -6.12 -0.84
CA PHE A 80 -4.52 -6.56 -2.15
C PHE A 80 -6.00 -6.21 -2.37
N VAL A 81 -6.85 -6.40 -1.35
CA VAL A 81 -8.29 -6.01 -1.40
C VAL A 81 -8.43 -4.50 -1.57
N VAL A 82 -7.62 -3.70 -0.87
CA VAL A 82 -7.58 -2.24 -1.03
C VAL A 82 -7.25 -1.86 -2.47
N ALA A 83 -6.20 -2.43 -3.06
CA ALA A 83 -5.85 -2.18 -4.46
C ALA A 83 -7.00 -2.54 -5.43
N LEU A 84 -7.72 -3.64 -5.16
CA LEU A 84 -8.89 -4.03 -5.94
C LEU A 84 -10.05 -3.04 -5.79
N MET A 85 -10.28 -2.48 -4.59
CA MET A 85 -11.31 -1.46 -4.35
C MET A 85 -10.98 -0.15 -5.08
N ILE A 86 -9.71 0.28 -5.10
CA ILE A 86 -9.27 1.45 -5.88
C ILE A 86 -9.54 1.20 -7.38
N PHE A 87 -9.23 0.00 -7.87
CA PHE A 87 -9.46 -0.36 -9.27
C PHE A 87 -10.94 -0.30 -9.66
N LEU A 88 -11.81 -0.98 -8.90
CA LEU A 88 -13.23 -1.13 -9.23
C LEU A 88 -14.03 0.12 -8.82
N GLY A 89 -13.91 0.55 -7.56
CA GLY A 89 -14.72 1.60 -6.98
C GLY A 89 -14.24 3.01 -7.33
N GLY A 90 -12.92 3.21 -7.45
CA GLY A 90 -12.35 4.48 -7.85
C GLY A 90 -12.18 4.58 -9.37
N GLY A 91 -11.29 3.75 -9.92
CA GLY A 91 -10.81 3.89 -11.30
C GLY A 91 -11.89 3.63 -12.35
N LEU A 92 -12.49 2.45 -12.35
CA LEU A 92 -13.51 2.09 -13.35
C LEU A 92 -14.76 2.94 -13.24
N PHE A 93 -15.17 3.29 -12.02
CA PHE A 93 -16.31 4.16 -11.81
C PHE A 93 -16.07 5.56 -12.42
N ALA A 94 -14.92 6.17 -12.16
CA ALA A 94 -14.57 7.49 -12.70
C ALA A 94 -14.47 7.49 -14.24
N VAL A 95 -13.91 6.41 -14.83
CA VAL A 95 -13.88 6.25 -16.29
C VAL A 95 -15.28 6.14 -16.86
N TYR A 96 -16.14 5.33 -16.25
CA TYR A 96 -17.53 5.14 -16.72
C TYR A 96 -18.32 6.46 -16.67
N GLU A 97 -18.33 7.15 -15.53
CA GLU A 97 -19.00 8.43 -15.36
C GLU A 97 -18.45 9.50 -16.31
N GLY A 98 -17.12 9.53 -16.46
CA GLY A 98 -16.46 10.45 -17.39
C GLY A 98 -16.88 10.22 -18.84
N ILE A 99 -16.95 8.98 -19.30
CA ILE A 99 -17.40 8.65 -20.67
C ILE A 99 -18.85 9.05 -20.87
N GLU A 100 -19.75 8.80 -19.90
CA GLU A 100 -21.15 9.23 -19.97
C GLU A 100 -21.26 10.75 -20.07
N ARG A 101 -20.47 11.47 -19.29
CA ARG A 101 -20.45 12.94 -19.32
C ARG A 101 -19.90 13.49 -20.64
N VAL A 102 -18.91 12.83 -21.25
CA VAL A 102 -18.40 13.23 -22.60
C VAL A 102 -19.48 13.01 -23.66
N ARG A 103 -20.27 11.93 -23.56
CA ARG A 103 -21.36 11.61 -24.52
C ARG A 103 -22.57 12.52 -24.35
N HIS A 104 -22.87 12.91 -23.13
CA HIS A 104 -24.02 13.73 -22.76
C HIS A 104 -23.56 14.97 -21.98
N PRO A 105 -22.84 15.90 -22.64
CA PRO A 105 -22.30 17.06 -21.94
C PRO A 105 -23.45 17.96 -21.46
N SER A 106 -23.37 18.39 -20.23
CA SER A 106 -24.25 19.39 -19.65
C SER A 106 -23.43 20.44 -18.90
N PRO A 107 -23.71 21.72 -19.01
CA PRO A 107 -23.01 22.74 -18.26
C PRO A 107 -23.27 22.55 -16.76
N ASP A 108 -22.32 23.03 -15.95
CA ASP A 108 -22.47 23.05 -14.50
C ASP A 108 -23.69 23.92 -14.14
N ALA A 109 -24.52 23.39 -13.24
CA ALA A 109 -25.68 24.14 -12.75
C ALA A 109 -25.22 25.20 -11.74
N ASP A 110 -25.98 26.29 -11.68
CA ASP A 110 -25.84 27.27 -10.62
C ASP A 110 -26.25 26.64 -9.28
N ALA A 111 -25.43 26.82 -8.25
CA ALA A 111 -25.68 26.32 -6.92
C ALA A 111 -26.61 27.28 -6.15
N HIS A 112 -27.68 26.74 -5.60
CA HIS A 112 -28.61 27.49 -4.73
C HIS A 112 -28.31 27.17 -3.26
N LEU A 113 -27.60 28.07 -2.56
CA LEU A 113 -27.21 27.90 -1.17
C LEU A 113 -27.82 29.04 -0.31
N PHE A 114 -28.55 28.68 0.73
CA PHE A 114 -29.16 29.64 1.69
C PHE A 114 -29.93 30.81 1.07
N GLY A 115 -30.58 30.59 -0.09
CA GLY A 115 -31.33 31.62 -0.80
C GLY A 115 -30.49 32.49 -1.75
N TYR A 116 -29.20 32.24 -1.86
CA TYR A 116 -28.32 32.89 -2.83
C TYR A 116 -28.03 31.94 -4.00
N THR A 117 -28.06 32.47 -5.22
CA THR A 117 -27.62 31.75 -6.42
C THR A 117 -26.19 32.12 -6.67
N MET A 118 -25.31 31.10 -6.70
CA MET A 118 -23.88 31.24 -6.99
C MET A 118 -23.53 30.42 -8.24
N PRO A 119 -22.70 30.93 -9.15
CA PRO A 119 -22.21 30.14 -10.25
C PRO A 119 -21.52 28.87 -9.73
N GLY A 120 -21.90 27.69 -10.25
CA GLY A 120 -21.38 26.38 -9.78
C GLY A 120 -19.87 26.26 -9.80
N ILE A 121 -19.23 26.95 -10.75
CA ILE A 121 -17.77 27.02 -10.84
C ILE A 121 -17.10 27.44 -9.52
N TRP A 122 -17.63 28.46 -8.84
CA TRP A 122 -17.02 28.96 -7.60
C TRP A 122 -17.14 27.96 -6.46
N VAL A 123 -18.25 27.20 -6.41
CA VAL A 123 -18.45 26.13 -5.44
C VAL A 123 -17.44 25.01 -5.67
N ASN A 124 -17.31 24.55 -6.93
CA ASN A 124 -16.38 23.49 -7.31
C ASN A 124 -14.93 23.91 -7.04
N VAL A 125 -14.51 25.11 -7.45
CA VAL A 125 -13.16 25.64 -7.23
C VAL A 125 -12.84 25.77 -5.74
N ALA A 126 -13.80 26.23 -4.92
CA ALA A 126 -13.57 26.36 -3.48
C ALA A 126 -13.40 25.00 -2.80
N ILE A 127 -14.23 24.00 -3.13
CA ILE A 127 -14.15 22.64 -2.56
C ILE A 127 -12.88 21.94 -3.03
N LEU A 128 -12.58 21.96 -4.34
CA LEU A 128 -11.36 21.35 -4.89
C LEU A 128 -10.10 22.02 -4.36
N GLY A 129 -10.10 23.36 -4.26
CA GLY A 129 -8.97 24.10 -3.68
C GLY A 129 -8.71 23.73 -2.22
N PHE A 130 -9.76 23.62 -1.42
CA PHE A 130 -9.65 23.14 -0.04
C PHE A 130 -9.13 21.69 0.02
N ALA A 131 -9.67 20.81 -0.83
CA ALA A 131 -9.24 19.41 -0.89
C ALA A 131 -7.76 19.27 -1.30
N ILE A 132 -7.31 20.04 -2.30
CA ILE A 132 -5.87 20.06 -2.71
C ILE A 132 -4.96 20.47 -1.54
N VAL A 133 -5.35 21.45 -0.75
CA VAL A 133 -4.56 21.87 0.40
C VAL A 133 -4.54 20.77 1.48
N ALA A 134 -5.69 20.19 1.79
CA ALA A 134 -5.80 19.14 2.80
C ALA A 134 -5.02 17.88 2.43
N GLU A 135 -5.23 17.37 1.21
CA GLU A 135 -4.49 16.20 0.67
C GLU A 135 -3.00 16.50 0.49
N GLY A 136 -2.65 17.72 0.06
CA GLY A 136 -1.26 18.14 -0.07
C GLY A 136 -0.52 18.11 1.27
N VAL A 137 -1.17 18.48 2.37
CA VAL A 137 -0.58 18.38 3.72
C VAL A 137 -0.39 16.92 4.10
N SER A 138 -1.39 16.05 3.89
CA SER A 138 -1.29 14.60 4.14
C SER A 138 -0.14 13.99 3.35
N TRP A 139 -0.10 14.24 2.05
CA TRP A 139 0.95 13.77 1.16
C TRP A 139 2.36 14.21 1.59
N ILE A 140 2.55 15.47 2.01
CA ILE A 140 3.84 15.96 2.51
C ILE A 140 4.26 15.18 3.76
N VAL A 141 3.34 14.88 4.67
CA VAL A 141 3.63 14.11 5.89
C VAL A 141 4.04 12.69 5.52
N ALA A 142 3.25 11.99 4.70
CA ALA A 142 3.55 10.63 4.23
C ALA A 142 4.89 10.57 3.46
N MET A 143 5.14 11.55 2.59
CA MET A 143 6.38 11.63 1.81
C MET A 143 7.61 11.86 2.70
N ARG A 144 7.50 12.69 3.74
CA ARG A 144 8.60 12.90 4.71
C ARG A 144 8.93 11.62 5.46
N GLN A 145 7.91 10.89 5.90
CA GLN A 145 8.11 9.59 6.55
C GLN A 145 8.81 8.61 5.61
N PHE A 146 8.31 8.46 4.39
CA PHE A 146 8.90 7.60 3.37
C PHE A 146 10.37 7.95 3.08
N TRP A 147 10.71 9.25 2.97
CA TRP A 147 12.10 9.68 2.73
C TRP A 147 13.03 9.36 3.89
N THR A 148 12.52 9.41 5.12
CA THR A 148 13.29 9.02 6.29
C THR A 148 13.59 7.52 6.26
N GLU A 149 12.61 6.68 5.92
CA GLU A 149 12.74 5.23 5.89
C GLU A 149 13.58 4.73 4.69
N LYS A 150 13.42 5.33 3.49
CA LYS A 150 14.16 4.91 2.30
C LYS A 150 15.66 5.17 2.36
N GLY A 151 16.11 6.10 3.17
CA GLY A 151 17.52 6.50 3.28
C GLY A 151 18.10 6.92 1.92
N LYS A 152 19.25 6.32 1.53
CA LYS A 152 19.94 6.60 0.26
C LYS A 152 19.41 5.83 -0.96
N SER A 153 18.41 4.95 -0.78
CA SER A 153 17.85 4.14 -1.88
C SER A 153 17.02 5.00 -2.84
N SER A 154 16.88 4.57 -4.10
CA SER A 154 15.88 5.17 -4.99
C SER A 154 14.46 4.79 -4.52
N ALA A 155 13.47 5.67 -4.76
CA ALA A 155 12.09 5.46 -4.31
C ALA A 155 11.53 4.09 -4.76
N MET A 156 11.64 3.76 -6.05
CA MET A 156 11.16 2.48 -6.59
C MET A 156 11.86 1.28 -5.95
N ARG A 157 13.17 1.38 -5.67
CA ARG A 157 13.91 0.30 -5.00
C ARG A 157 13.49 0.19 -3.54
N ALA A 158 13.21 1.30 -2.86
CA ALA A 158 12.73 1.29 -1.49
C ALA A 158 11.34 0.63 -1.38
N ILE A 159 10.41 0.96 -2.29
CA ILE A 159 9.08 0.34 -2.36
C ILE A 159 9.21 -1.17 -2.56
N ARG A 160 9.95 -1.62 -3.59
CA ARG A 160 10.15 -3.06 -3.87
C ARG A 160 10.87 -3.83 -2.77
N ARG A 161 11.71 -3.16 -1.98
CA ARG A 161 12.38 -3.75 -0.81
C ARG A 161 11.52 -3.72 0.45
N SER A 162 10.59 -2.78 0.52
CA SER A 162 9.67 -2.70 1.65
C SER A 162 8.74 -3.91 1.62
N LYS A 163 8.71 -4.64 2.73
CA LYS A 163 7.78 -5.75 2.93
C LYS A 163 6.56 -5.34 3.78
N ASP A 164 6.48 -4.05 4.12
CA ASP A 164 5.29 -3.45 4.72
C ASP A 164 4.45 -2.77 3.63
N PRO A 165 3.28 -3.35 3.26
CA PRO A 165 2.43 -2.79 2.22
C PRO A 165 1.75 -1.50 2.67
N THR A 166 1.65 -1.22 3.97
CA THR A 166 0.87 -0.12 4.50
C THR A 166 1.42 1.23 4.04
N LEU A 167 2.72 1.44 4.21
CA LEU A 167 3.35 2.73 3.89
C LEU A 167 3.29 3.05 2.40
N PHE A 168 3.63 2.07 1.54
CA PHE A 168 3.62 2.35 0.10
C PHE A 168 2.20 2.44 -0.47
N THR A 169 1.21 1.74 0.12
CA THR A 169 -0.20 1.87 -0.27
C THR A 169 -0.71 3.26 0.05
N ILE A 170 -0.53 3.76 1.28
CA ILE A 170 -0.94 5.11 1.68
C ILE A 170 -0.28 6.17 0.79
N LEU A 171 1.04 6.07 0.57
CA LEU A 171 1.76 7.03 -0.27
C LEU A 171 1.26 7.01 -1.72
N ALA A 172 0.95 5.83 -2.26
CA ALA A 172 0.41 5.66 -3.60
C ALA A 172 -0.99 6.25 -3.72
N GLU A 173 -1.86 6.01 -2.73
CA GLU A 173 -3.22 6.57 -2.64
C GLU A 173 -3.18 8.11 -2.58
N ASP A 174 -2.43 8.68 -1.64
CA ASP A 174 -2.31 10.14 -1.50
C ASP A 174 -1.73 10.79 -2.77
N THR A 175 -0.80 10.12 -3.46
CA THR A 175 -0.24 10.62 -4.72
C THR A 175 -1.32 10.60 -5.82
N ALA A 176 -2.09 9.53 -5.94
CA ALA A 176 -3.17 9.43 -6.92
C ALA A 176 -4.28 10.43 -6.63
N ALA A 177 -4.66 10.61 -5.35
CA ALA A 177 -5.64 11.61 -4.90
C ALA A 177 -5.21 13.02 -5.29
N LEU A 178 -3.96 13.40 -5.01
CA LEU A 178 -3.46 14.75 -5.34
C LEU A 178 -3.43 14.99 -6.86
N ILE A 179 -3.00 14.00 -7.65
CA ILE A 179 -3.03 14.08 -9.12
C ILE A 179 -4.47 14.19 -9.61
N GLY A 180 -5.38 13.38 -9.08
CA GLY A 180 -6.81 13.40 -9.40
C GLY A 180 -7.43 14.77 -9.14
N LEU A 181 -7.18 15.34 -7.95
CA LEU A 181 -7.64 16.68 -7.59
C LEU A 181 -7.14 17.78 -8.53
N LEU A 182 -5.88 17.71 -8.94
CA LEU A 182 -5.31 18.66 -9.90
C LEU A 182 -5.97 18.52 -11.29
N ILE A 183 -6.25 17.30 -11.73
CA ILE A 183 -6.98 17.04 -12.98
C ILE A 183 -8.42 17.55 -12.87
N ALA A 184 -9.13 17.27 -11.76
CA ALA A 184 -10.48 17.76 -11.52
C ALA A 184 -10.52 19.28 -11.55
N PHE A 185 -9.62 19.94 -10.83
CA PHE A 185 -9.52 21.40 -10.79
C PHE A 185 -9.29 21.98 -12.18
N ALA A 186 -8.34 21.43 -12.92
CA ALA A 186 -8.06 21.88 -14.29
C ALA A 186 -9.27 21.64 -15.21
N GLY A 187 -9.92 20.48 -15.10
CA GLY A 187 -11.11 20.13 -15.89
C GLY A 187 -12.27 21.10 -15.68
N VAL A 188 -12.61 21.37 -14.44
CA VAL A 188 -13.69 22.30 -14.06
C VAL A 188 -13.38 23.74 -14.55
N VAL A 189 -12.15 24.22 -14.33
CA VAL A 189 -11.75 25.57 -14.75
C VAL A 189 -11.74 25.69 -16.28
N LEU A 190 -11.17 24.73 -16.99
CA LEU A 190 -11.10 24.74 -18.46
C LEU A 190 -12.48 24.55 -19.10
N ALA A 191 -13.35 23.70 -18.55
CA ALA A 191 -14.71 23.51 -19.00
C ALA A 191 -15.50 24.84 -18.98
N HIS A 192 -15.32 25.62 -17.91
CA HIS A 192 -15.94 26.92 -17.76
C HIS A 192 -15.35 27.98 -18.71
N TRP A 193 -14.03 28.11 -18.78
CA TRP A 193 -13.39 29.16 -19.58
C TRP A 193 -13.50 28.94 -21.09
N LEU A 194 -13.53 27.68 -21.52
CA LEU A 194 -13.64 27.32 -22.93
C LEU A 194 -15.09 27.09 -23.37
N GLU A 195 -16.04 27.20 -22.45
CA GLU A 195 -17.45 26.87 -22.68
C GLU A 195 -17.68 25.47 -23.25
N MET A 196 -16.84 24.52 -22.79
CA MET A 196 -16.82 23.13 -23.24
C MET A 196 -17.11 22.16 -22.08
N PRO A 197 -18.39 21.88 -21.75
CA PRO A 197 -18.75 21.01 -20.60
C PRO A 197 -18.20 19.58 -20.70
N SER A 198 -17.86 19.12 -21.91
CA SER A 198 -17.24 17.79 -22.11
C SER A 198 -15.87 17.67 -21.45
N LEU A 199 -15.16 18.78 -21.17
CA LEU A 199 -13.86 18.76 -20.50
C LEU A 199 -13.92 18.26 -19.05
N ASP A 200 -15.03 18.49 -18.34
CA ASP A 200 -15.29 17.91 -17.02
C ASP A 200 -15.38 16.37 -17.10
N GLY A 201 -16.05 15.84 -18.13
CA GLY A 201 -16.07 14.40 -18.41
C GLY A 201 -14.69 13.83 -18.75
N TRP A 202 -13.90 14.53 -19.56
CA TRP A 202 -12.52 14.10 -19.87
C TRP A 202 -11.60 14.15 -18.64
N ALA A 203 -11.82 15.11 -17.74
CA ALA A 203 -11.12 15.14 -16.45
C ALA A 203 -11.44 13.89 -15.62
N SER A 204 -12.73 13.51 -15.52
CA SER A 204 -13.16 12.27 -14.83
C SER A 204 -12.51 11.02 -15.45
N VAL A 205 -12.44 10.92 -16.78
CA VAL A 205 -11.71 9.83 -17.46
C VAL A 205 -10.23 9.85 -17.07
N GLY A 206 -9.60 11.02 -17.06
CA GLY A 206 -8.19 11.19 -16.66
C GLY A 206 -7.93 10.74 -15.22
N ILE A 207 -8.80 11.14 -14.27
CA ILE A 207 -8.77 10.68 -12.88
C ILE A 207 -8.86 9.16 -12.83
N GLY A 208 -9.85 8.57 -13.50
CA GLY A 208 -10.04 7.13 -13.53
C GLY A 208 -8.83 6.37 -14.07
N LEU A 209 -8.17 6.88 -15.12
CA LEU A 209 -6.96 6.27 -15.67
C LEU A 209 -5.77 6.33 -14.69
N VAL A 210 -5.61 7.43 -13.94
CA VAL A 210 -4.59 7.54 -12.88
C VAL A 210 -4.86 6.50 -11.79
N LEU A 211 -6.11 6.37 -11.33
CA LEU A 211 -6.50 5.39 -10.30
C LEU A 211 -6.32 3.95 -10.77
N VAL A 212 -6.71 3.63 -12.02
CA VAL A 212 -6.47 2.30 -12.62
C VAL A 212 -4.98 2.00 -12.67
N GLY A 213 -4.15 2.94 -13.13
CA GLY A 213 -2.70 2.76 -13.20
C GLY A 213 -2.09 2.52 -11.81
N MET A 214 -2.52 3.28 -10.80
CA MET A 214 -2.08 3.12 -9.42
C MET A 214 -2.53 1.79 -8.83
N ALA A 215 -3.79 1.41 -9.05
CA ALA A 215 -4.33 0.15 -8.57
C ALA A 215 -3.60 -1.06 -9.17
N VAL A 216 -3.31 -1.04 -10.48
CA VAL A 216 -2.52 -2.09 -11.13
C VAL A 216 -1.12 -2.19 -10.53
N PHE A 217 -0.47 -1.05 -10.27
CA PHE A 217 0.83 -1.03 -9.59
C PHE A 217 0.74 -1.69 -8.20
N LEU A 218 -0.24 -1.30 -7.37
CA LEU A 218 -0.45 -1.88 -6.04
C LEU A 218 -0.80 -3.37 -6.09
N LEU A 219 -1.61 -3.79 -7.05
CA LEU A 219 -1.96 -5.21 -7.25
C LEU A 219 -0.72 -6.05 -7.55
N ILE A 220 0.20 -5.57 -8.39
CA ILE A 220 1.44 -6.26 -8.73
C ILE A 220 2.35 -6.38 -7.50
N GLU A 221 2.58 -5.29 -6.77
CA GLU A 221 3.45 -5.28 -5.60
C GLU A 221 2.88 -6.13 -4.44
N THR A 222 1.57 -6.03 -4.18
CA THR A 222 0.93 -6.82 -3.10
C THR A 222 0.78 -8.29 -3.45
N HIS A 223 0.61 -8.63 -4.74
CA HIS A 223 0.56 -10.01 -5.20
C HIS A 223 1.84 -10.77 -4.82
N GLY A 224 3.02 -10.21 -5.12
CA GLY A 224 4.29 -10.84 -4.75
C GLY A 224 4.38 -11.15 -3.24
N LEU A 225 4.02 -10.18 -2.41
CA LEU A 225 4.01 -10.34 -0.95
C LEU A 225 3.01 -11.39 -0.46
N LEU A 226 1.84 -11.49 -1.09
CA LEU A 226 0.82 -12.48 -0.75
C LEU A 226 1.31 -13.91 -1.02
N PHE A 227 2.09 -14.12 -2.10
CA PHE A 227 2.63 -15.42 -2.51
C PHE A 227 4.02 -15.72 -1.93
N ALA A 228 4.33 -15.12 -0.78
CA ALA A 228 5.50 -15.47 0.02
C ALA A 228 6.84 -15.16 -0.64
N GLU A 229 7.03 -13.92 -1.00
CA GLU A 229 8.29 -13.43 -1.55
C GLU A 229 9.47 -13.68 -0.61
N ALA A 230 10.61 -13.99 -1.18
CA ALA A 230 11.86 -14.21 -0.45
C ALA A 230 12.33 -12.94 0.28
N ALA A 231 13.18 -13.10 1.29
CA ALA A 231 13.89 -12.01 1.94
C ALA A 231 14.79 -11.24 0.95
N ASP A 232 15.19 -10.02 1.32
CA ASP A 232 16.16 -9.24 0.52
C ASP A 232 17.40 -10.07 0.25
N PRO A 233 17.91 -10.11 -0.99
CA PRO A 233 19.11 -10.87 -1.34
C PRO A 233 20.34 -10.60 -0.45
N ALA A 234 20.44 -9.38 0.11
CA ALA A 234 21.52 -9.08 1.06
C ALA A 234 21.35 -9.80 2.40
N VAL A 235 20.12 -10.04 2.85
CA VAL A 235 19.82 -10.84 4.05
C VAL A 235 20.15 -12.30 3.79
N VAL A 236 19.74 -12.85 2.64
CA VAL A 236 20.03 -14.24 2.24
C VAL A 236 21.55 -14.46 2.15
N ALA A 237 22.28 -13.53 1.51
CA ALA A 237 23.74 -13.61 1.40
C ALA A 237 24.41 -13.56 2.77
N ALA A 238 23.98 -12.69 3.67
CA ALA A 238 24.54 -12.58 5.02
C ALA A 238 24.29 -13.85 5.86
N ILE A 239 23.13 -14.50 5.70
CA ILE A 239 22.84 -15.79 6.33
C ILE A 239 23.74 -16.87 5.75
N ALA A 240 23.88 -16.93 4.43
CA ALA A 240 24.72 -17.91 3.76
C ALA A 240 26.21 -17.79 4.17
N GLU A 241 26.75 -16.57 4.29
CA GLU A 241 28.11 -16.34 4.78
C GLU A 241 28.28 -16.82 6.22
N LEU A 242 27.30 -16.51 7.08
CA LEU A 242 27.33 -16.92 8.49
C LEU A 242 27.32 -18.44 8.63
N VAL A 243 26.45 -19.13 7.87
CA VAL A 243 26.35 -20.59 7.90
C VAL A 243 27.63 -21.25 7.39
N ARG A 244 28.20 -20.75 6.28
CA ARG A 244 29.46 -21.27 5.74
C ARG A 244 30.67 -21.08 6.66
N ALA A 245 30.61 -20.08 7.52
CA ALA A 245 31.69 -19.79 8.48
C ALA A 245 31.60 -20.62 9.77
N GLU A 246 30.50 -21.35 10.00
CA GLU A 246 30.30 -22.13 11.22
C GLU A 246 31.16 -23.40 11.19
N PRO A 247 32.02 -23.62 12.22
CA PRO A 247 32.83 -24.86 12.33
C PRO A 247 31.94 -26.10 12.41
N GLY A 248 32.23 -27.12 11.60
CA GLY A 248 31.46 -28.36 11.48
C GLY A 248 30.48 -28.38 10.31
N VAL A 249 30.25 -27.25 9.62
CA VAL A 249 29.55 -27.20 8.34
C VAL A 249 30.54 -27.44 7.22
N LEU A 250 30.36 -28.52 6.46
CA LEU A 250 31.18 -28.86 5.30
C LEU A 250 30.71 -28.16 4.04
N HIS A 251 29.37 -28.12 3.85
CA HIS A 251 28.77 -27.50 2.70
C HIS A 251 27.42 -26.85 3.06
N LEU A 252 27.14 -25.70 2.44
CA LEU A 252 25.82 -25.09 2.45
C LEU A 252 25.12 -25.48 1.17
N ASN A 253 24.11 -26.35 1.26
CA ASN A 253 23.35 -26.84 0.11
C ASN A 253 22.41 -25.73 -0.39
N GLU A 254 21.53 -25.21 0.50
CA GLU A 254 20.51 -24.24 0.13
C GLU A 254 20.14 -23.31 1.30
N VAL A 255 19.71 -22.08 0.96
CA VAL A 255 19.03 -21.14 1.88
C VAL A 255 17.75 -20.68 1.24
N LEU A 256 16.62 -21.11 1.77
CA LEU A 256 15.28 -20.66 1.38
C LEU A 256 14.73 -19.71 2.43
N THR A 257 14.17 -18.61 1.97
CA THR A 257 13.55 -17.62 2.86
C THR A 257 12.16 -17.27 2.40
N GLN A 258 11.30 -16.92 3.34
CA GLN A 258 9.91 -16.59 3.06
C GLN A 258 9.40 -15.57 4.07
N HIS A 259 8.75 -14.48 3.59
CA HIS A 259 8.04 -13.57 4.47
C HIS A 259 6.70 -14.18 4.93
N LEU A 260 6.52 -14.23 6.25
CA LEU A 260 5.26 -14.57 6.93
C LEU A 260 4.51 -13.30 7.37
N GLY A 261 5.16 -12.15 7.28
CA GLY A 261 4.68 -10.83 7.60
C GLY A 261 5.80 -9.80 7.35
N PRO A 262 5.54 -8.49 7.51
CA PRO A 262 6.52 -7.44 7.25
C PRO A 262 7.86 -7.62 7.99
N SER A 263 7.79 -8.01 9.27
CA SER A 263 8.96 -8.25 10.14
C SER A 263 8.97 -9.69 10.67
N ASP A 264 8.54 -10.65 9.85
CA ASP A 264 8.49 -12.06 10.21
C ASP A 264 8.99 -12.90 9.04
N ILE A 265 10.26 -13.32 9.12
CA ILE A 265 10.93 -14.11 8.09
C ILE A 265 11.14 -15.53 8.62
N LEU A 266 10.69 -16.49 7.82
CA LEU A 266 11.05 -17.90 7.95
C LEU A 266 12.31 -18.17 7.11
N VAL A 267 13.28 -18.85 7.70
CA VAL A 267 14.50 -19.30 7.03
C VAL A 267 14.59 -20.81 7.12
N ASN A 268 14.78 -21.47 5.99
CA ASN A 268 15.16 -22.87 5.88
C ASN A 268 16.59 -22.95 5.34
N VAL A 269 17.45 -23.69 6.02
CA VAL A 269 18.85 -23.90 5.62
C VAL A 269 19.10 -25.39 5.50
N SER A 270 19.58 -25.85 4.36
CA SER A 270 20.07 -27.20 4.18
C SER A 270 21.60 -27.19 4.19
N ILE A 271 22.22 -28.00 5.07
CA ILE A 271 23.65 -28.06 5.27
C ILE A 271 24.16 -29.50 5.30
N ASP A 272 25.36 -29.70 4.79
CA ASP A 272 26.13 -30.90 4.96
C ASP A 272 27.12 -30.70 6.13
N MET A 273 27.20 -31.65 7.05
CA MET A 273 27.98 -31.58 8.27
C MET A 273 29.03 -32.66 8.33
N ALA A 274 30.04 -32.44 9.15
CA ALA A 274 31.09 -33.46 9.38
C ALA A 274 30.49 -34.73 10.03
N ASP A 275 30.80 -35.90 9.45
CA ASP A 275 30.28 -37.21 9.85
C ASP A 275 30.72 -37.65 11.25
N ASP A 276 31.82 -37.09 11.77
CA ASP A 276 32.38 -37.40 13.07
C ASP A 276 31.75 -36.65 14.24
N LEU A 277 30.81 -35.77 13.98
CA LEU A 277 30.07 -35.01 15.01
C LEU A 277 29.11 -35.92 15.79
N SER A 278 29.18 -35.85 17.11
CA SER A 278 28.17 -36.47 17.96
C SER A 278 26.83 -35.74 17.90
N ALA A 279 25.72 -36.41 18.21
CA ALA A 279 24.40 -35.79 18.25
C ALA A 279 24.34 -34.51 19.12
N GLY A 280 25.05 -34.50 20.26
CA GLY A 280 25.10 -33.32 21.15
C GLY A 280 25.89 -32.14 20.55
N GLU A 281 26.92 -32.42 19.73
CA GLU A 281 27.65 -31.38 19.00
C GLU A 281 26.79 -30.80 17.89
N VAL A 282 26.02 -31.64 17.17
CA VAL A 282 25.03 -31.20 16.17
C VAL A 282 23.96 -30.30 16.78
N GLU A 283 23.35 -30.70 17.92
CA GLU A 283 22.34 -29.86 18.62
C GLU A 283 22.94 -28.53 19.05
N SER A 284 24.16 -28.53 19.54
CA SER A 284 24.87 -27.31 19.93
C SER A 284 25.16 -26.40 18.74
N LEU A 285 25.58 -26.96 17.59
CA LEU A 285 25.83 -26.22 16.35
C LEU A 285 24.54 -25.61 15.81
N VAL A 286 23.44 -26.37 15.70
CA VAL A 286 22.11 -25.88 15.27
C VAL A 286 21.64 -24.73 16.17
N THR A 287 21.82 -24.86 17.50
CA THR A 287 21.45 -23.81 18.45
C THR A 287 22.29 -22.54 18.27
N ARG A 288 23.59 -22.67 17.98
CA ARG A 288 24.46 -21.50 17.71
C ARG A 288 24.04 -20.82 16.41
N LEU A 289 23.81 -21.58 15.33
CA LEU A 289 23.36 -21.04 14.06
C LEU A 289 22.02 -20.32 14.18
N ASP A 290 21.01 -20.92 14.81
CA ASP A 290 19.70 -20.28 15.05
C ASP A 290 19.88 -18.91 15.73
N ARG A 291 20.66 -18.87 16.80
CA ARG A 291 20.93 -17.64 17.56
C ARG A 291 21.67 -16.60 16.73
N ALA A 292 22.71 -17.02 15.99
CA ALA A 292 23.53 -16.13 15.19
C ALA A 292 22.75 -15.54 14.02
N VAL A 293 21.89 -16.31 13.33
CA VAL A 293 21.02 -15.84 12.27
C VAL A 293 20.04 -14.80 12.78
N LYS A 294 19.36 -15.08 13.92
CA LYS A 294 18.41 -14.14 14.54
C LYS A 294 19.08 -12.85 15.05
N GLN A 295 20.31 -12.95 15.56
CA GLN A 295 21.09 -11.77 15.97
C GLN A 295 21.51 -10.91 14.76
N ARG A 296 21.89 -11.57 13.64
CA ARG A 296 22.33 -10.88 12.44
C ARG A 296 21.18 -10.23 11.68
N SER A 297 19.99 -10.83 11.73
CA SER A 297 18.78 -10.41 11.01
C SER A 297 17.58 -10.50 11.96
N PRO A 298 17.25 -9.42 12.68
CA PRO A 298 16.20 -9.43 13.73
C PRO A 298 14.78 -9.76 13.21
N ASP A 299 14.52 -9.55 11.92
CA ASP A 299 13.25 -9.91 11.29
C ASP A 299 13.11 -11.43 11.05
N VAL A 300 14.21 -12.20 11.21
CA VAL A 300 14.16 -13.67 11.18
C VAL A 300 13.64 -14.18 12.50
N THR A 301 12.43 -14.69 12.51
CA THR A 301 11.76 -15.21 13.73
C THR A 301 11.90 -16.70 13.86
N ARG A 302 12.02 -17.43 12.73
CA ARG A 302 12.11 -18.89 12.69
C ARG A 302 13.21 -19.33 11.75
N VAL A 303 14.02 -20.30 12.23
CA VAL A 303 15.07 -20.95 11.46
C VAL A 303 14.87 -22.45 11.57
N PHE A 304 14.72 -23.12 10.43
CA PHE A 304 14.77 -24.56 10.32
C PHE A 304 16.08 -24.96 9.65
N ILE A 305 16.77 -25.93 10.22
CA ILE A 305 18.05 -26.41 9.68
C ILE A 305 17.87 -27.88 9.37
N GLU A 306 17.98 -28.20 8.09
CA GLU A 306 18.00 -29.55 7.57
C GLU A 306 19.44 -29.99 7.43
N ILE A 307 19.74 -31.22 7.86
CA ILE A 307 21.05 -31.83 7.73
C ILE A 307 20.93 -32.90 6.66
N GLN A 308 21.61 -32.68 5.54
CA GLN A 308 21.59 -33.56 4.38
C GLN A 308 22.91 -33.53 3.66
N THR A 309 23.39 -34.69 3.21
CA THR A 309 24.61 -34.76 2.44
C THR A 309 24.48 -34.00 1.12
N GLN A 310 25.57 -33.38 0.65
CA GLN A 310 25.60 -32.70 -0.63
C GLN A 310 25.21 -33.62 -1.80
N ALA A 311 25.49 -34.92 -1.69
CA ALA A 311 25.20 -35.90 -2.75
C ALA A 311 23.69 -36.20 -2.90
N ASP A 312 22.89 -36.00 -1.84
CA ASP A 312 21.47 -36.33 -1.78
C ASP A 312 20.57 -35.11 -1.92
N HIS A 313 21.15 -33.90 -1.97
CA HIS A 313 20.44 -32.64 -2.19
C HIS A 313 20.37 -32.33 -3.69
#